data_ba5fef3516593050f54a6c11698e3c93
#
_entry.id   ba5fef3516593050f54a6c11698e3c93
#
_cell.length_a   1.000
_cell.length_b   1.000
_cell.length_c   1.000
_cell.angle_alpha   90.00
_cell.angle_beta   90.00
_cell.angle_gamma   90.00
#
_symmetry.space_group_name_H-M   'P 1'
#
loop_
_entity.id
_entity.type
_entity.pdbx_description
1 polymer ?
#
loop_
_entity_poly.entity_id
_entity_poly.type
_entity_poly.pdbx_seq_one_letter_code
_entity_poly.pdbx_strand_id
1 'polypeptide(L)'
;MYKRQADQVQLDAQPVLQNPELPTGCEVTTLTAALNYAGYPVDKVTMADKYLIQSDPYLTTFGEAFVGSPHNSNAWGCYAPVIVETAQNYIAAQGGNEVVQNLTGCSLKTLLWEVANGTPVITWVTINLTSHVEERYYWTTPNGEDAVFLINEHCVLLCGYDLNANTVTVCDPLEGKVDYDLDKFEDRYSLVYQQAVVIRDPDKMQSGETETETVTIMPEIDAQ
;
A
#
# COMPACT_ATOMS: atom_id res chain seq x y z
N MET A 1 10.21 -15.76 -22.96
CA MET A 1 11.22 -14.66 -23.07
C MET A 1 10.93 -13.70 -21.93
N TYR A 2 11.68 -13.75 -20.83
CA TYR A 2 11.45 -12.82 -19.71
C TYR A 2 11.56 -11.39 -20.21
N LYS A 3 10.48 -10.63 -20.13
CA LYS A 3 10.49 -9.21 -20.47
C LYS A 3 11.40 -8.53 -19.44
N ARG A 4 12.56 -8.02 -19.87
CA ARG A 4 13.46 -7.29 -18.96
C ARG A 4 12.68 -6.10 -18.39
N GLN A 5 12.67 -5.97 -17.08
CA GLN A 5 12.09 -4.81 -16.40
C GLN A 5 12.78 -3.55 -16.92
N ALA A 6 12.01 -2.50 -17.21
CA ALA A 6 12.57 -1.22 -17.62
C ALA A 6 13.45 -0.63 -16.51
N ASP A 7 14.53 0.03 -16.87
CA ASP A 7 15.42 0.67 -15.89
C ASP A 7 14.78 1.92 -15.26
N GLN A 8 13.77 2.49 -15.93
CA GLN A 8 13.01 3.66 -15.43
C GLN A 8 11.52 3.51 -15.81
N VAL A 9 10.64 3.82 -14.86
CA VAL A 9 9.19 3.88 -15.05
C VAL A 9 8.61 5.04 -14.26
N GLN A 10 7.67 5.77 -14.86
CA GLN A 10 6.90 6.80 -14.20
C GLN A 10 5.43 6.69 -14.61
N LEU A 11 4.57 6.39 -13.63
CA LEU A 11 3.13 6.38 -13.82
C LEU A 11 2.54 7.78 -13.63
N ASP A 12 1.46 8.08 -14.34
CA ASP A 12 0.76 9.37 -14.25
C ASP A 12 -0.22 9.43 -13.05
N ALA A 13 0.14 8.79 -11.93
CA ALA A 13 -0.60 8.92 -10.69
C ALA A 13 -0.45 10.35 -10.14
N GLN A 14 -1.59 10.93 -9.71
CA GLN A 14 -1.62 12.28 -9.16
C GLN A 14 -1.73 12.23 -7.63
N PRO A 15 -0.96 13.05 -6.89
CA PRO A 15 -1.04 13.09 -5.44
C PRO A 15 -2.36 13.71 -4.97
N VAL A 16 -2.87 13.20 -3.87
CA VAL A 16 -3.94 13.82 -3.08
C VAL A 16 -3.34 14.24 -1.75
N LEU A 17 -3.49 15.49 -1.35
CA LEU A 17 -2.97 15.99 -0.07
C LEU A 17 -3.98 15.71 1.05
N GLN A 18 -3.51 15.19 2.20
CA GLN A 18 -4.41 14.87 3.32
C GLN A 18 -4.91 16.09 4.08
N ASN A 19 -4.04 17.10 4.25
CA ASN A 19 -4.37 18.33 4.97
C ASN A 19 -5.24 19.29 4.14
N PRO A 20 -6.09 20.12 4.78
CA PRO A 20 -6.32 20.18 6.23
C PRO A 20 -7.38 19.19 6.75
N GLU A 21 -8.15 18.50 5.87
CA GLU A 21 -9.36 17.77 6.24
C GLU A 21 -9.09 16.47 7.00
N LEU A 22 -7.98 15.79 6.68
CA LEU A 22 -7.64 14.46 7.21
C LEU A 22 -6.22 14.44 7.81
N PRO A 23 -5.95 15.14 8.92
CA PRO A 23 -4.58 15.31 9.43
C PRO A 23 -3.87 14.01 9.82
N THR A 24 -4.61 12.92 10.08
CA THR A 24 -4.04 11.58 10.34
C THR A 24 -4.46 10.55 9.29
N GLY A 25 -4.97 10.96 8.14
CA GLY A 25 -5.57 10.09 7.14
C GLY A 25 -4.64 9.76 5.97
N CYS A 26 -3.36 9.50 6.20
CA CYS A 26 -2.43 9.20 5.11
C CYS A 26 -2.85 7.95 4.31
N GLU A 27 -3.36 6.91 4.97
CA GLU A 27 -3.74 5.65 4.34
C GLU A 27 -4.95 5.81 3.41
N VAL A 28 -6.04 6.43 3.91
CA VAL A 28 -7.24 6.66 3.11
C VAL A 28 -7.02 7.70 2.00
N THR A 29 -6.14 8.66 2.23
CA THR A 29 -5.75 9.65 1.21
C THR A 29 -4.91 9.00 0.10
N THR A 30 -3.97 8.15 0.48
CA THR A 30 -3.18 7.36 -0.48
C THR A 30 -4.06 6.38 -1.27
N LEU A 31 -5.01 5.70 -0.59
CA LEU A 31 -6.03 4.89 -1.26
C LEU A 31 -6.83 5.71 -2.27
N THR A 32 -7.24 6.93 -1.91
CA THR A 32 -7.97 7.84 -2.81
C THR A 32 -7.15 8.13 -4.08
N ALA A 33 -5.86 8.40 -3.96
CA ALA A 33 -4.97 8.61 -5.11
C ALA A 33 -4.87 7.37 -6.00
N ALA A 34 -4.77 6.16 -5.40
CA ALA A 34 -4.72 4.90 -6.11
C ALA A 34 -6.03 4.59 -6.85
N LEU A 35 -7.19 4.83 -6.22
CA LEU A 35 -8.51 4.67 -6.82
C LEU A 35 -8.71 5.64 -8.01
N ASN A 36 -8.33 6.91 -7.84
CA ASN A 36 -8.39 7.88 -8.93
C ASN A 36 -7.55 7.46 -10.12
N TYR A 37 -6.35 6.92 -9.89
CA TYR A 37 -5.50 6.36 -10.95
C TYR A 37 -6.15 5.14 -11.62
N ALA A 38 -6.82 4.29 -10.87
CA ALA A 38 -7.53 3.11 -11.37
C ALA A 38 -8.82 3.45 -12.15
N GLY A 39 -9.21 4.75 -12.23
CA GLY A 39 -10.40 5.19 -12.96
C GLY A 39 -11.65 5.32 -12.11
N TYR A 40 -11.51 5.30 -10.79
CA TYR A 40 -12.60 5.48 -9.81
C TYR A 40 -12.49 6.87 -9.14
N PRO A 41 -12.95 7.96 -9.78
CA PRO A 41 -12.80 9.30 -9.25
C PRO A 41 -13.61 9.49 -7.97
N VAL A 42 -12.90 9.82 -6.90
CA VAL A 42 -13.48 10.08 -5.58
C VAL A 42 -12.62 11.11 -4.82
N ASP A 43 -13.21 11.82 -3.90
CA ASP A 43 -12.48 12.67 -2.96
C ASP A 43 -12.17 11.94 -1.64
N LYS A 44 -11.11 12.37 -0.97
CA LYS A 44 -10.60 11.75 0.26
C LYS A 44 -11.59 11.80 1.43
N VAL A 45 -12.40 12.86 1.52
CA VAL A 45 -13.38 13.02 2.61
C VAL A 45 -14.53 12.03 2.40
N THR A 46 -15.01 11.87 1.18
CA THR A 46 -16.00 10.86 0.85
C THR A 46 -15.49 9.45 1.16
N MET A 47 -14.23 9.15 0.84
CA MET A 47 -13.60 7.86 1.19
C MET A 47 -13.53 7.66 2.70
N ALA A 48 -13.09 8.68 3.45
CA ALA A 48 -12.99 8.62 4.90
C ALA A 48 -14.34 8.44 5.58
N ASP A 49 -15.38 9.19 5.13
CA ASP A 49 -16.66 9.25 5.84
C ASP A 49 -17.60 8.09 5.51
N LYS A 50 -17.49 7.51 4.31
CA LYS A 50 -18.47 6.54 3.83
C LYS A 50 -17.94 5.13 3.68
N TYR A 51 -16.63 4.97 3.48
CA TYR A 51 -16.06 3.67 3.10
C TYR A 51 -14.98 3.18 4.05
N LEU A 52 -14.18 4.08 4.66
CA LEU A 52 -13.14 3.69 5.60
C LEU A 52 -13.76 3.01 6.83
N ILE A 53 -13.31 1.80 7.11
CA ILE A 53 -13.72 1.07 8.30
C ILE A 53 -13.04 1.73 9.50
N GLN A 54 -13.82 2.33 10.38
CA GLN A 54 -13.34 3.06 11.55
C GLN A 54 -13.88 2.43 12.83
N SER A 55 -13.10 2.49 13.90
CA SER A 55 -13.51 2.02 15.23
C SER A 55 -12.89 2.86 16.33
N ASP A 56 -13.55 2.86 17.48
CA ASP A 56 -13.00 3.47 18.68
C ASP A 56 -11.79 2.66 19.23
N PRO A 57 -10.83 3.32 19.90
CA PRO A 57 -9.78 2.65 20.64
C PRO A 57 -10.34 1.60 21.63
N TYR A 58 -9.55 0.59 21.96
CA TYR A 58 -9.88 -0.54 22.84
C TYR A 58 -10.87 -1.57 22.27
N LEU A 59 -11.55 -1.29 21.14
CA LEU A 59 -12.52 -2.21 20.54
C LEU A 59 -11.96 -3.01 19.37
N THR A 60 -10.84 -2.59 18.80
CA THR A 60 -10.27 -3.11 17.56
C THR A 60 -8.74 -3.10 17.57
N THR A 61 -8.15 -3.79 16.62
CA THR A 61 -6.72 -3.67 16.28
C THR A 61 -6.54 -2.74 15.06
N PHE A 62 -5.31 -2.33 14.77
CA PHE A 62 -4.98 -1.52 13.59
C PHE A 62 -5.07 -2.29 12.25
N GLY A 63 -5.19 -3.62 12.33
CA GLY A 63 -5.44 -4.48 11.17
C GLY A 63 -6.92 -4.72 10.85
N GLU A 64 -7.83 -4.33 11.74
CA GLU A 64 -9.28 -4.54 11.59
C GLU A 64 -10.02 -3.25 11.27
N ALA A 65 -9.55 -2.11 11.78
CA ALA A 65 -10.14 -0.81 11.51
C ALA A 65 -9.11 0.32 11.62
N PHE A 66 -9.41 1.48 11.01
CA PHE A 66 -8.74 2.73 11.31
C PHE A 66 -9.13 3.14 12.75
N VAL A 67 -8.14 3.26 13.61
CA VAL A 67 -8.39 3.54 15.03
C VAL A 67 -8.54 5.03 15.27
N GLY A 68 -9.73 5.44 15.62
CA GLY A 68 -10.15 6.83 15.75
C GLY A 68 -10.79 7.37 14.47
N SER A 69 -10.60 8.66 14.18
CA SER A 69 -11.11 9.29 12.97
C SER A 69 -9.99 10.06 12.26
N PRO A 70 -9.82 9.92 10.94
CA PRO A 70 -8.78 10.64 10.19
C PRO A 70 -8.94 12.16 10.21
N HIS A 71 -10.12 12.68 10.59
CA HIS A 71 -10.35 14.10 10.83
C HIS A 71 -9.73 14.62 12.14
N ASN A 72 -9.34 13.71 13.04
CA ASN A 72 -8.80 14.07 14.35
C ASN A 72 -7.26 13.97 14.34
N SER A 73 -6.58 15.07 14.61
CA SER A 73 -5.11 15.12 14.69
C SER A 73 -4.48 14.24 15.78
N ASN A 74 -5.28 13.69 16.69
CA ASN A 74 -4.85 12.78 17.75
C ASN A 74 -5.30 11.32 17.49
N ALA A 75 -5.82 11.00 16.31
CA ALA A 75 -6.10 9.63 15.94
C ALA A 75 -4.80 8.89 15.60
N TRP A 76 -4.91 7.57 15.40
CA TRP A 76 -3.76 6.72 15.04
C TRP A 76 -3.70 6.51 13.53
N GLY A 77 -4.22 5.40 13.05
CA GLY A 77 -4.13 4.97 11.67
C GLY A 77 -4.66 3.55 11.49
N CYS A 78 -4.28 2.90 10.39
CA CYS A 78 -4.60 1.51 10.12
C CYS A 78 -3.52 0.84 9.27
N TYR A 79 -3.60 -0.50 9.19
CA TYR A 79 -2.69 -1.30 8.37
C TYR A 79 -3.35 -1.80 7.08
N ALA A 80 -2.54 -2.43 6.24
CA ALA A 80 -2.92 -2.88 4.90
C ALA A 80 -4.26 -3.62 4.80
N PRO A 81 -4.66 -4.53 5.70
CA PRO A 81 -5.95 -5.23 5.59
C PRO A 81 -7.15 -4.30 5.56
N VAL A 82 -7.15 -3.21 6.35
CA VAL A 82 -8.24 -2.22 6.39
C VAL A 82 -8.37 -1.50 5.04
N ILE A 83 -7.24 -1.16 4.44
CA ILE A 83 -7.19 -0.48 3.13
C ILE A 83 -7.66 -1.41 2.02
N VAL A 84 -7.33 -2.70 2.09
CA VAL A 84 -7.85 -3.72 1.15
C VAL A 84 -9.37 -3.78 1.21
N GLU A 85 -9.94 -3.94 2.40
CA GLU A 85 -11.39 -4.06 2.57
C GLU A 85 -12.11 -2.76 2.18
N THR A 86 -11.56 -1.61 2.57
CA THR A 86 -12.09 -0.29 2.19
C THR A 86 -12.12 -0.12 0.67
N ALA A 87 -11.04 -0.50 -0.03
CA ALA A 87 -10.96 -0.44 -1.49
C ALA A 87 -11.97 -1.38 -2.16
N GLN A 88 -12.06 -2.63 -1.69
CA GLN A 88 -13.01 -3.62 -2.20
C GLN A 88 -14.46 -3.15 -2.07
N ASN A 89 -14.83 -2.62 -0.90
CA ASN A 89 -16.17 -2.10 -0.64
C ASN A 89 -16.52 -0.93 -1.57
N TYR A 90 -15.58 0.00 -1.78
CA TYR A 90 -15.79 1.12 -2.68
C TYR A 90 -15.93 0.67 -4.14
N ILE A 91 -14.99 -0.15 -4.65
CA ILE A 91 -15.00 -0.66 -6.03
C ILE A 91 -16.29 -1.42 -6.31
N ALA A 92 -16.70 -2.32 -5.40
CA ALA A 92 -17.97 -3.05 -5.52
C ALA A 92 -19.19 -2.13 -5.57
N ALA A 93 -19.21 -1.06 -4.76
CA ALA A 93 -20.29 -0.07 -4.77
C ALA A 93 -20.34 0.73 -6.09
N GLN A 94 -19.24 0.82 -6.82
CA GLN A 94 -19.19 1.43 -8.15
C GLN A 94 -19.46 0.42 -9.28
N GLY A 95 -19.67 -0.87 -8.97
CA GLY A 95 -19.87 -1.94 -9.94
C GLY A 95 -18.60 -2.35 -10.67
N GLY A 96 -17.44 -2.05 -10.09
CA GLY A 96 -16.13 -2.42 -10.62
C GLY A 96 -15.77 -3.89 -10.33
N ASN A 97 -14.72 -4.37 -10.97
CA ASN A 97 -14.24 -5.74 -10.87
C ASN A 97 -12.71 -5.84 -10.66
N GLU A 98 -12.06 -4.73 -10.34
CA GLU A 98 -10.63 -4.69 -10.04
C GLU A 98 -10.28 -5.59 -8.86
N VAL A 99 -9.10 -6.20 -8.96
CA VAL A 99 -8.58 -7.09 -7.93
C VAL A 99 -7.74 -6.28 -6.95
N VAL A 100 -8.22 -6.17 -5.72
CA VAL A 100 -7.46 -5.58 -4.61
C VAL A 100 -6.71 -6.68 -3.89
N GLN A 101 -5.38 -6.55 -3.80
CA GLN A 101 -4.54 -7.56 -3.18
C GLN A 101 -3.60 -6.96 -2.15
N ASN A 102 -3.52 -7.64 -0.99
CA ASN A 102 -2.52 -7.38 0.04
C ASN A 102 -1.19 -8.04 -0.37
N LEU A 103 -0.13 -7.25 -0.51
CA LEU A 103 1.23 -7.67 -0.83
C LEU A 103 2.17 -7.55 0.37
N THR A 104 1.65 -7.43 1.58
CA THR A 104 2.47 -7.33 2.80
C THR A 104 3.46 -8.48 2.89
N GLY A 105 4.72 -8.16 3.15
CA GLY A 105 5.84 -9.11 3.18
C GLY A 105 6.56 -9.29 1.85
N CYS A 106 6.07 -8.71 0.75
CA CYS A 106 6.77 -8.74 -0.53
C CYS A 106 8.00 -7.84 -0.52
N SER A 107 9.02 -8.20 -1.30
CA SER A 107 10.21 -7.36 -1.47
C SER A 107 9.90 -6.06 -2.24
N LEU A 108 10.71 -5.02 -2.06
CA LEU A 108 10.60 -3.81 -2.87
C LEU A 108 10.68 -4.12 -4.38
N LYS A 109 11.53 -5.08 -4.77
CA LYS A 109 11.62 -5.54 -6.17
C LYS A 109 10.26 -5.98 -6.72
N THR A 110 9.43 -6.67 -5.93
CA THR A 110 8.07 -7.06 -6.31
C THR A 110 7.20 -5.82 -6.51
N LEU A 111 7.31 -4.81 -5.64
CA LEU A 111 6.55 -3.57 -5.77
C LEU A 111 6.97 -2.78 -7.02
N LEU A 112 8.27 -2.72 -7.33
CA LEU A 112 8.77 -2.09 -8.56
C LEU A 112 8.30 -2.84 -9.81
N TRP A 113 8.13 -4.16 -9.73
CA TRP A 113 7.54 -4.94 -10.83
C TRP A 113 6.06 -4.56 -11.05
N GLU A 114 5.26 -4.33 -10.01
CA GLU A 114 3.90 -3.83 -10.13
C GLU A 114 3.87 -2.48 -10.86
N VAL A 115 4.73 -1.56 -10.44
CA VAL A 115 4.87 -0.24 -11.08
C VAL A 115 5.27 -0.38 -12.55
N ALA A 116 6.21 -1.30 -12.87
CA ALA A 116 6.63 -1.58 -14.26
C ALA A 116 5.50 -2.13 -15.14
N ASN A 117 4.48 -2.74 -14.53
CA ASN A 117 3.30 -3.26 -15.22
C ASN A 117 2.10 -2.29 -15.17
N GLY A 118 2.32 -1.04 -14.74
CA GLY A 118 1.31 0.01 -14.78
C GLY A 118 0.41 0.07 -13.55
N THR A 119 0.77 -0.60 -12.46
CA THR A 119 0.01 -0.61 -11.21
C THR A 119 0.78 0.13 -10.12
N PRO A 120 0.34 1.30 -9.65
CA PRO A 120 0.94 1.96 -8.50
C PRO A 120 0.64 1.17 -7.22
N VAL A 121 1.54 1.26 -6.23
CA VAL A 121 1.46 0.48 -5.01
C VAL A 121 1.25 1.39 -3.80
N ILE A 122 0.16 1.18 -3.06
CA ILE A 122 -0.04 1.75 -1.73
C ILE A 122 0.95 1.04 -0.81
N THR A 123 1.84 1.79 -0.14
CA THR A 123 2.88 1.20 0.70
C THR A 123 3.17 2.05 1.93
N TRP A 124 3.57 1.40 3.03
CA TRP A 124 3.94 2.06 4.27
C TRP A 124 5.45 2.24 4.34
N VAL A 125 5.85 3.40 4.81
CA VAL A 125 7.23 3.80 5.11
C VAL A 125 7.22 4.59 6.41
N THR A 126 8.27 5.34 6.73
CA THR A 126 8.28 6.28 7.86
C THR A 126 8.12 7.71 7.37
N ILE A 127 7.50 8.58 8.17
CA ILE A 127 7.37 10.02 7.86
C ILE A 127 8.75 10.59 7.51
N ASN A 128 8.87 11.27 6.36
CA ASN A 128 10.11 11.86 5.82
C ASN A 128 11.27 10.85 5.71
N LEU A 129 10.97 9.57 5.59
CA LEU A 129 11.94 8.48 5.57
C LEU A 129 12.96 8.55 6.73
N THR A 130 12.53 8.93 7.91
CA THR A 130 13.40 8.90 9.11
C THR A 130 13.66 7.45 9.52
N SER A 131 14.79 7.21 10.23
CA SER A 131 15.14 5.87 10.71
C SER A 131 14.42 5.48 12.00
N HIS A 132 13.69 6.42 12.61
CA HIS A 132 13.01 6.18 13.86
C HIS A 132 11.63 5.61 13.60
N VAL A 133 11.41 4.41 14.09
CA VAL A 133 10.10 3.77 14.24
C VAL A 133 10.07 3.10 15.61
N GLU A 134 8.95 3.17 16.28
CA GLU A 134 8.76 2.53 17.57
C GLU A 134 7.51 1.67 17.52
N GLU A 135 7.68 0.36 17.76
CA GLU A 135 6.56 -0.54 17.97
C GLU A 135 6.03 -0.34 19.38
N ARG A 136 4.77 0.03 19.52
CA ARG A 136 4.15 0.28 20.82
C ARG A 136 2.86 -0.48 20.96
N TYR A 137 2.76 -1.26 22.04
CA TYR A 137 1.53 -1.85 22.52
C TYR A 137 0.65 -0.76 23.16
N TYR A 138 -0.64 -0.78 22.88
CA TYR A 138 -1.59 0.16 23.43
C TYR A 138 -2.66 -0.48 24.32
N TRP A 139 -3.29 -1.59 23.85
CA TRP A 139 -4.32 -2.32 24.59
C TRP A 139 -4.48 -3.73 24.03
N THR A 140 -5.22 -4.57 24.82
CA THR A 140 -5.78 -5.82 24.30
C THR A 140 -7.27 -5.62 24.07
N THR A 141 -7.75 -6.06 22.91
CA THR A 141 -9.17 -5.95 22.53
C THR A 141 -10.04 -6.90 23.37
N PRO A 142 -11.37 -6.73 23.39
CA PRO A 142 -12.27 -7.67 24.08
C PRO A 142 -12.15 -9.12 23.60
N ASN A 143 -11.67 -9.34 22.37
CA ASN A 143 -11.43 -10.66 21.81
C ASN A 143 -10.06 -11.26 22.17
N GLY A 144 -9.25 -10.52 22.91
CA GLY A 144 -7.93 -10.97 23.37
C GLY A 144 -6.78 -10.72 22.41
N GLU A 145 -6.97 -9.87 21.39
CA GLU A 145 -5.94 -9.49 20.42
C GLU A 145 -5.21 -8.22 20.86
N ASP A 146 -3.90 -8.18 20.69
CA ASP A 146 -3.09 -7.04 21.06
C ASP A 146 -3.08 -5.97 19.97
N ALA A 147 -3.43 -4.74 20.33
CA ALA A 147 -3.32 -3.58 19.47
C ALA A 147 -1.92 -2.97 19.59
N VAL A 148 -1.10 -3.21 18.57
CA VAL A 148 0.26 -2.72 18.46
C VAL A 148 0.34 -1.74 17.27
N PHE A 149 0.89 -0.54 17.50
CA PHE A 149 1.04 0.48 16.46
C PHE A 149 2.51 0.86 16.27
N LEU A 150 2.87 1.09 15.04
CA LEU A 150 4.19 1.60 14.66
C LEU A 150 4.16 3.12 14.63
N ILE A 151 4.69 3.75 15.66
CA ILE A 151 4.81 5.20 15.72
C ILE A 151 5.73 5.67 14.61
N ASN A 152 5.35 6.77 13.95
CA ASN A 152 6.05 7.36 12.81
C ASN A 152 5.89 6.58 11.50
N GLU A 153 4.96 5.60 11.42
CA GLU A 153 4.57 5.05 10.13
C GLU A 153 3.88 6.11 9.27
N HIS A 154 3.94 5.92 7.95
CA HIS A 154 3.34 6.82 6.97
C HIS A 154 3.00 6.06 5.70
N CYS A 155 1.85 6.33 5.11
CA CYS A 155 1.39 5.66 3.90
C CYS A 155 1.56 6.56 2.68
N VAL A 156 2.18 6.04 1.61
CA VAL A 156 2.44 6.73 0.35
C VAL A 156 2.09 5.85 -0.86
N LEU A 157 1.86 6.45 -2.02
CA LEU A 157 1.61 5.72 -3.27
C LEU A 157 2.90 5.68 -4.11
N LEU A 158 3.55 4.52 -4.17
CA LEU A 158 4.70 4.28 -5.04
C LEU A 158 4.23 4.26 -6.50
N CYS A 159 4.70 5.20 -7.32
CA CYS A 159 4.22 5.39 -8.69
C CYS A 159 5.34 5.52 -9.74
N GLY A 160 6.60 5.41 -9.35
CA GLY A 160 7.72 5.46 -10.28
C GLY A 160 9.03 5.01 -9.67
N TYR A 161 10.03 4.80 -10.53
CA TYR A 161 11.41 4.54 -10.12
C TYR A 161 12.38 4.82 -11.27
N ASP A 162 13.63 5.10 -10.91
CA ASP A 162 14.77 5.16 -11.82
C ASP A 162 15.96 4.40 -11.18
N LEU A 163 16.26 3.20 -11.72
CA LEU A 163 17.34 2.34 -11.20
C LEU A 163 18.75 2.93 -11.47
N ASN A 164 18.88 3.78 -12.52
CA ASN A 164 20.16 4.43 -12.82
C ASN A 164 20.45 5.61 -11.87
N ALA A 165 19.39 6.31 -11.46
CA ALA A 165 19.47 7.39 -10.48
C ALA A 165 19.36 6.90 -9.04
N ASN A 166 19.05 5.60 -8.81
CA ASN A 166 18.76 5.01 -7.51
C ASN A 166 17.62 5.71 -6.77
N THR A 167 16.50 6.00 -7.47
CA THR A 167 15.34 6.71 -6.91
C THR A 167 14.04 5.96 -7.10
N VAL A 168 13.09 6.21 -6.20
CA VAL A 168 11.67 5.92 -6.35
C VAL A 168 10.87 7.20 -6.32
N THR A 169 9.79 7.27 -7.11
CA THR A 169 8.84 8.38 -7.10
C THR A 169 7.57 7.96 -6.37
N VAL A 170 7.13 8.77 -5.42
CA VAL A 170 5.89 8.55 -4.68
C VAL A 170 4.94 9.75 -4.79
N CYS A 171 3.63 9.49 -4.68
CA CYS A 171 2.66 10.49 -4.32
C CYS A 171 2.48 10.42 -2.79
N ASP A 172 3.06 11.38 -2.09
CA ASP A 172 3.02 11.51 -0.64
C ASP A 172 1.85 12.42 -0.23
N PRO A 173 0.91 11.98 0.63
CA PRO A 173 -0.22 12.79 1.05
C PRO A 173 0.16 14.02 1.89
N LEU A 174 1.39 14.14 2.36
CA LEU A 174 1.91 15.33 3.05
C LEU A 174 2.65 16.30 2.13
N GLU A 175 3.42 15.77 1.16
CA GLU A 175 4.40 16.55 0.38
C GLU A 175 4.05 16.65 -1.11
N GLY A 176 3.10 15.85 -1.62
CA GLY A 176 2.80 15.76 -3.04
C GLY A 176 3.66 14.72 -3.77
N LYS A 177 4.06 15.01 -5.01
CA LYS A 177 4.92 14.07 -5.77
C LYS A 177 6.39 14.31 -5.42
N VAL A 178 7.07 13.29 -4.88
CA VAL A 178 8.43 13.36 -4.33
C VAL A 178 9.27 12.18 -4.83
N ASP A 179 10.55 12.45 -5.09
CA ASP A 179 11.56 11.41 -5.34
C ASP A 179 12.35 11.14 -4.07
N TYR A 180 12.49 9.86 -3.72
CA TYR A 180 13.28 9.39 -2.59
C TYR A 180 14.43 8.50 -3.08
N ASP A 181 15.53 8.45 -2.32
CA ASP A 181 16.57 7.46 -2.51
C ASP A 181 16.00 6.05 -2.33
N LEU A 182 16.26 5.16 -3.30
CA LEU A 182 15.67 3.82 -3.38
C LEU A 182 16.11 2.94 -2.20
N ASP A 183 17.39 2.94 -1.85
CA ASP A 183 17.93 2.10 -0.78
C ASP A 183 17.36 2.55 0.58
N LYS A 184 17.24 3.87 0.76
CA LYS A 184 16.63 4.44 1.96
C LYS A 184 15.13 4.09 2.04
N PHE A 185 14.42 4.13 0.92
CA PHE A 185 13.02 3.76 0.86
C PHE A 185 12.81 2.28 1.22
N GLU A 186 13.65 1.39 0.66
CA GLU A 186 13.60 -0.05 0.96
C GLU A 186 13.83 -0.34 2.44
N ASP A 187 14.82 0.34 3.04
CA ASP A 187 15.10 0.20 4.47
C ASP A 187 13.89 0.65 5.32
N ARG A 188 13.24 1.79 4.99
CA ARG A 188 12.07 2.29 5.74
C ARG A 188 10.82 1.45 5.50
N TYR A 189 10.63 0.94 4.30
CA TYR A 189 9.60 -0.03 3.99
C TYR A 189 9.73 -1.30 4.86
N SER A 190 10.97 -1.75 5.04
CA SER A 190 11.25 -2.93 5.88
C SER A 190 10.95 -2.70 7.36
N LEU A 191 11.12 -1.48 7.87
CA LEU A 191 10.86 -1.13 9.27
C LEU A 191 9.37 -1.14 9.64
N VAL A 192 8.47 -1.01 8.65
CA VAL A 192 7.02 -0.91 8.88
C VAL A 192 6.27 -2.14 8.35
N TYR A 193 6.81 -3.33 8.60
CA TYR A 193 6.24 -4.64 8.28
C TYR A 193 6.12 -4.94 6.77
N GLN A 194 6.82 -4.22 5.91
CA GLN A 194 6.73 -4.38 4.45
C GLN A 194 5.28 -4.35 3.95
N GLN A 195 4.46 -3.44 4.46
CA GLN A 195 3.05 -3.36 4.13
C GLN A 195 2.83 -2.77 2.74
N ALA A 196 2.03 -3.46 1.93
CA ALA A 196 1.70 -2.99 0.58
C ALA A 196 0.34 -3.50 0.10
N VAL A 197 -0.34 -2.68 -0.71
CA VAL A 197 -1.63 -2.99 -1.34
C VAL A 197 -1.62 -2.52 -2.79
N VAL A 198 -2.19 -3.32 -3.69
CA VAL A 198 -2.38 -2.98 -5.11
C VAL A 198 -3.84 -3.09 -5.52
N ILE A 199 -4.23 -2.28 -6.50
CA ILE A 199 -5.52 -2.34 -7.19
C ILE A 199 -5.20 -2.64 -8.65
N ARG A 200 -5.52 -3.85 -9.12
CA ARG A 200 -5.20 -4.30 -10.47
C ARG A 200 -6.43 -4.42 -11.34
N ASP A 201 -6.29 -3.98 -12.57
CA ASP A 201 -7.23 -4.23 -13.64
C ASP A 201 -7.14 -5.72 -14.04
N PRO A 202 -8.21 -6.51 -13.90
CA PRO A 202 -8.20 -7.95 -14.22
C PRO A 202 -7.87 -8.22 -15.69
N ASP A 203 -8.21 -7.30 -16.61
CA ASP A 203 -7.92 -7.47 -18.03
C ASP A 203 -6.43 -7.32 -18.35
N LYS A 204 -5.70 -6.53 -17.55
CA LYS A 204 -4.24 -6.42 -17.64
C LYS A 204 -3.52 -7.61 -17.02
N MET A 205 -4.12 -8.25 -16.02
CA MET A 205 -3.54 -9.46 -15.40
C MET A 205 -3.50 -10.64 -16.38
N GLN A 206 -4.54 -10.83 -17.22
CA GLN A 206 -4.62 -11.93 -18.20
C GLN A 206 -3.58 -11.81 -19.32
N SER A 207 -3.10 -10.63 -19.62
CA SER A 207 -2.08 -10.40 -20.66
C SER A 207 -0.65 -10.74 -20.21
N GLY A 208 -0.41 -10.96 -18.91
CA GLY A 208 0.89 -11.26 -18.29
C GLY A 208 1.08 -12.71 -17.81
N GLU A 209 0.00 -13.48 -17.66
CA GLU A 209 0.02 -14.81 -17.03
C GLU A 209 -0.09 -15.98 -18.04
N THR A 210 0.62 -15.95 -19.15
CA THR A 210 0.79 -17.14 -19.97
C THR A 210 2.21 -17.68 -19.85
N GLU A 211 2.63 -18.08 -18.65
CA GLU A 211 3.70 -19.06 -18.44
C GLU A 211 3.65 -19.58 -16.99
N THR A 212 2.75 -20.51 -16.73
CA THR A 212 2.86 -21.41 -15.58
C THR A 212 4.09 -22.29 -15.82
N GLU A 213 5.17 -22.07 -15.07
CA GLU A 213 6.26 -23.04 -15.00
C GLU A 213 5.71 -24.36 -14.46
N THR A 214 5.57 -25.34 -15.35
CA THR A 214 5.45 -26.73 -14.96
C THR A 214 6.82 -27.15 -14.40
N VAL A 215 6.94 -27.14 -13.07
CA VAL A 215 8.12 -27.73 -12.40
C VAL A 215 8.11 -29.23 -12.72
N THR A 216 8.86 -29.62 -13.71
CA THR A 216 9.14 -31.04 -13.98
C THR A 216 10.09 -31.52 -12.88
N ILE A 217 9.53 -32.22 -11.89
CA ILE A 217 10.32 -32.96 -10.91
C ILE A 217 11.04 -34.10 -11.69
N MET A 218 12.33 -33.94 -11.88
CA MET A 218 13.15 -35.05 -12.41
C MET A 218 13.18 -36.18 -11.37
N PRO A 219 12.98 -37.46 -11.77
CA PRO A 219 13.11 -38.56 -10.84
C PRO A 219 14.56 -38.73 -10.39
N GLU A 220 14.74 -38.97 -9.10
CA GLU A 220 16.04 -39.39 -8.54
C GLU A 220 16.56 -40.60 -9.28
N ILE A 221 17.78 -40.51 -9.79
CA ILE A 221 18.51 -41.65 -10.35
C ILE A 221 19.17 -42.35 -9.17
N ASP A 222 18.65 -43.51 -8.79
CA ASP A 222 19.31 -44.46 -7.89
C ASP A 222 20.68 -44.82 -8.42
N ALA A 223 21.72 -44.45 -7.67
CA ALA A 223 23.08 -44.94 -7.90
C ALA A 223 23.24 -46.31 -7.24
N GLN A 224 23.42 -47.33 -8.05
CA GLN A 224 23.99 -48.60 -7.66
C GLN A 224 25.52 -48.49 -7.55
#